data_c50db2f0babab5741d3c048c829b91a9
#
_entry.id   c50db2f0babab5741d3c048c829b91a9
#
_cell.length_a   1.000
_cell.length_b   1.000
_cell.length_c   1.000
_cell.angle_alpha   90.00
_cell.angle_beta   90.00
_cell.angle_gamma   90.00
#
_symmetry.space_group_name_H-M   'P 1'
#
loop_
_entity.id
_entity.type
_entity.pdbx_description
1 polymer ?
#
loop_
_entity_poly.entity_id
_entity_poly.type
_entity_poly.pdbx_seq_one_letter_code
_entity_poly.pdbx_strand_id
1 'polypeptide(L)'
;TLGNVTIIALHTPGHTMESTTYLLKDEQGKDHAIFSGDTLFLGDVGRPDLAQKMGEITERDLAGFLYDSLREKIIPLADDVIVYPAHGAGSACGKNMMKETVDTLGNQKKMNYALRADMTKEEFIDEVIDGLLPPPQYFPLNVKMNKEGYEDVKKVLERGTRALSPAAFEAAANETGAIVLDVRHQDDFAKGHVPRSIFIGLNGSFAPWVGALIADVEQPILLVAPIGMEKEAVTRLSRVGFDGTLGYLDGGFDAWKNASMEYDTVSQVNADGLKKAIETEKPPVFDVRKESEFLSEHIIDAVNTPLDYINDHLAKFPDNKLFYLHCAGGYRSMIASSILKSRGIHNFIDVKGGFAAIKEAGVPVTEFVCPTTL
;
A
#
# COMPACT_ATOMS: atom_id res chain seq x y z
N THR A 1 8.80 -33.32 14.89
CA THR A 1 7.55 -33.52 15.66
C THR A 1 7.40 -32.42 16.68
N LEU A 2 6.17 -32.05 16.97
CA LEU A 2 5.80 -31.07 18.00
C LEU A 2 4.70 -31.72 18.86
N GLY A 3 5.08 -32.27 20.03
CA GLY A 3 4.21 -33.16 20.79
C GLY A 3 3.80 -34.38 19.95
N ASN A 4 2.50 -34.60 19.76
CA ASN A 4 1.94 -35.72 19.03
C ASN A 4 1.74 -35.46 17.53
N VAL A 5 2.04 -34.27 17.04
CA VAL A 5 1.85 -33.93 15.62
C VAL A 5 3.21 -33.83 14.91
N THR A 6 3.18 -33.92 13.58
CA THR A 6 4.37 -33.77 12.73
C THR A 6 4.17 -32.63 11.76
N ILE A 7 5.18 -31.74 11.67
CA ILE A 7 5.26 -30.70 10.64
C ILE A 7 6.35 -31.09 9.64
N ILE A 8 6.01 -31.10 8.35
CA ILE A 8 6.89 -31.38 7.23
C ILE A 8 7.09 -30.12 6.44
N ALA A 9 8.33 -29.71 6.20
CA ALA A 9 8.67 -28.62 5.29
C ALA A 9 8.71 -29.14 3.85
N LEU A 10 7.87 -28.59 3.01
CA LEU A 10 7.82 -28.82 1.57
C LEU A 10 8.45 -27.60 0.88
N HIS A 11 9.60 -27.74 0.25
CA HIS A 11 10.20 -26.66 -0.51
C HIS A 11 9.34 -26.39 -1.76
N THR A 12 8.74 -25.21 -1.85
CA THR A 12 7.79 -24.80 -2.89
C THR A 12 8.24 -23.51 -3.56
N PRO A 13 9.36 -23.51 -4.31
CA PRO A 13 9.87 -22.31 -4.98
C PRO A 13 8.88 -21.77 -5.99
N GLY A 14 8.95 -20.45 -6.23
CA GLY A 14 8.10 -19.75 -7.21
C GLY A 14 7.81 -18.31 -6.83
N HIS A 15 7.13 -18.05 -5.71
CA HIS A 15 7.03 -16.70 -5.18
C HIS A 15 8.42 -16.15 -4.80
N THR A 16 9.20 -16.95 -4.10
CA THR A 16 10.67 -16.82 -3.94
C THR A 16 11.32 -18.16 -4.13
N MET A 17 12.64 -18.20 -4.29
CA MET A 17 13.38 -19.46 -4.39
C MET A 17 13.37 -20.24 -3.07
N GLU A 18 13.25 -19.53 -1.95
CA GLU A 18 13.24 -20.09 -0.60
C GLU A 18 11.85 -20.49 -0.09
N SER A 19 10.81 -20.22 -0.88
CA SER A 19 9.40 -20.48 -0.49
C SER A 19 9.19 -21.90 0.00
N THR A 20 8.48 -22.03 1.11
CA THR A 20 8.26 -23.30 1.80
C THR A 20 6.83 -23.37 2.31
N THR A 21 6.14 -24.45 1.99
CA THR A 21 4.85 -24.80 2.56
C THR A 21 5.06 -25.80 3.71
N TYR A 22 4.42 -25.58 4.84
CA TYR A 22 4.48 -26.53 5.97
C TYR A 22 3.23 -27.38 6.02
N LEU A 23 3.40 -28.70 5.89
CA LEU A 23 2.33 -29.69 6.01
C LEU A 23 2.24 -30.16 7.45
N LEU A 24 1.09 -29.98 8.07
CA LEU A 24 0.76 -30.51 9.39
C LEU A 24 0.10 -31.88 9.24
N LYS A 25 0.67 -32.88 9.89
CA LYS A 25 0.06 -34.20 10.08
C LYS A 25 -0.45 -34.34 11.51
N ASP A 26 -1.62 -34.93 11.64
CA ASP A 26 -2.25 -35.23 12.93
C ASP A 26 -1.53 -36.34 13.69
N GLU A 27 -2.08 -36.73 14.85
CA GLU A 27 -1.51 -37.78 15.70
C GLU A 27 -1.50 -39.17 15.04
N GLN A 28 -2.36 -39.38 14.03
CA GLN A 28 -2.46 -40.63 13.25
C GLN A 28 -1.54 -40.59 12.01
N GLY A 29 -0.83 -39.49 11.80
CA GLY A 29 0.04 -39.29 10.62
C GLY A 29 -0.71 -38.93 9.34
N LYS A 30 -2.02 -38.59 9.44
CA LYS A 30 -2.82 -38.13 8.31
C LYS A 30 -2.53 -36.65 8.05
N ASP A 31 -2.52 -36.26 6.77
CA ASP A 31 -2.42 -34.87 6.35
C ASP A 31 -3.66 -34.09 6.83
N HIS A 32 -3.46 -33.04 7.60
CA HIS A 32 -4.52 -32.28 8.24
C HIS A 32 -4.62 -30.84 7.68
N ALA A 33 -3.50 -30.14 7.59
CA ALA A 33 -3.49 -28.75 7.11
C ALA A 33 -2.17 -28.40 6.44
N ILE A 34 -2.20 -27.37 5.59
CA ILE A 34 -0.99 -26.71 5.06
C ILE A 34 -0.97 -25.25 5.47
N PHE A 35 0.21 -24.79 5.90
CA PHE A 35 0.55 -23.38 6.01
C PHE A 35 1.31 -23.03 4.74
N SER A 36 0.57 -22.56 3.75
CA SER A 36 1.07 -22.45 2.36
C SER A 36 1.99 -21.26 2.13
N GLY A 37 2.13 -20.35 3.10
CA GLY A 37 2.88 -19.12 2.88
C GLY A 37 2.31 -18.34 1.69
N ASP A 38 3.22 -17.87 0.85
CA ASP A 38 2.89 -17.18 -0.40
C ASP A 38 2.88 -18.13 -1.62
N THR A 39 2.97 -19.46 -1.40
CA THR A 39 2.86 -20.42 -2.50
C THR A 39 1.42 -20.53 -3.01
N LEU A 40 0.46 -20.58 -2.10
CA LEU A 40 -0.97 -20.72 -2.42
C LEU A 40 -1.79 -19.81 -1.51
N PHE A 41 -2.56 -18.91 -2.12
CA PHE A 41 -3.61 -18.14 -1.47
C PHE A 41 -4.99 -18.74 -1.76
N LEU A 42 -6.01 -18.25 -1.09
CA LEU A 42 -7.39 -18.62 -1.42
C LEU A 42 -7.84 -17.86 -2.67
N GLY A 43 -8.13 -18.59 -3.74
CA GLY A 43 -8.51 -18.07 -5.05
C GLY A 43 -7.34 -17.58 -5.90
N ASP A 44 -6.10 -17.60 -5.39
CA ASP A 44 -4.94 -17.03 -6.06
C ASP A 44 -3.64 -17.74 -5.66
N VAL A 45 -2.50 -17.27 -6.17
CA VAL A 45 -1.13 -17.67 -5.82
C VAL A 45 -0.25 -16.45 -5.60
N GLY A 46 0.88 -16.64 -4.94
CA GLY A 46 1.89 -15.58 -4.77
C GLY A 46 2.50 -15.17 -6.10
N ARG A 47 2.62 -13.87 -6.33
CA ARG A 47 3.21 -13.30 -7.54
C ARG A 47 4.69 -13.68 -7.68
N PRO A 48 5.16 -14.03 -8.87
CA PRO A 48 6.52 -14.55 -9.08
C PRO A 48 7.58 -13.47 -9.34
N ASP A 49 7.22 -12.21 -9.47
CA ASP A 49 8.12 -11.14 -9.92
C ASP A 49 8.91 -10.45 -8.80
N LEU A 50 8.68 -10.79 -7.51
CA LEU A 50 9.29 -10.10 -6.38
C LEU A 50 10.74 -10.51 -6.08
N ALA A 51 11.14 -11.71 -6.48
CA ALA A 51 12.46 -12.30 -6.15
C ALA A 51 13.34 -12.51 -7.39
N GLN A 52 13.14 -11.71 -8.43
CA GLN A 52 13.97 -11.75 -9.63
C GLN A 52 15.44 -11.40 -9.27
N LYS A 53 16.38 -12.14 -9.85
CA LYS A 53 17.80 -11.80 -9.84
C LYS A 53 18.19 -11.33 -11.24
N MET A 54 18.61 -10.09 -11.38
CA MET A 54 19.01 -9.52 -12.67
C MET A 54 20.05 -10.44 -13.36
N GLY A 55 19.66 -10.96 -14.54
CA GLY A 55 20.50 -11.81 -15.38
C GLY A 55 20.57 -13.29 -15.03
N GLU A 56 19.95 -13.76 -13.92
CA GLU A 56 20.01 -15.17 -13.50
C GLU A 56 18.63 -15.85 -13.46
N ILE A 57 17.60 -15.20 -12.90
CA ILE A 57 16.25 -15.76 -12.70
C ILE A 57 15.23 -14.71 -13.09
N THR A 58 14.36 -15.05 -14.04
CA THR A 58 13.27 -14.19 -14.51
C THR A 58 11.97 -14.47 -13.75
N GLU A 59 10.99 -13.59 -13.91
CA GLU A 59 9.62 -13.84 -13.43
C GLU A 59 8.97 -15.07 -14.06
N ARG A 60 9.28 -15.36 -15.35
CA ARG A 60 8.80 -16.56 -16.03
C ARG A 60 9.41 -17.83 -15.44
N ASP A 61 10.68 -17.80 -15.07
CA ASP A 61 11.32 -18.94 -14.41
C ASP A 61 10.68 -19.20 -13.05
N LEU A 62 10.43 -18.13 -12.26
CA LEU A 62 9.78 -18.23 -10.96
C LEU A 62 8.33 -18.71 -11.09
N ALA A 63 7.57 -18.23 -12.07
CA ALA A 63 6.23 -18.73 -12.36
C ALA A 63 6.26 -20.23 -12.74
N GLY A 64 7.26 -20.65 -13.53
CA GLY A 64 7.47 -22.05 -13.88
C GLY A 64 7.78 -22.94 -12.67
N PHE A 65 8.60 -22.46 -11.72
CA PHE A 65 8.86 -23.18 -10.45
C PHE A 65 7.60 -23.23 -9.57
N LEU A 66 6.80 -22.16 -9.55
CA LEU A 66 5.53 -22.15 -8.83
C LEU A 66 4.57 -23.21 -9.39
N TYR A 67 4.44 -23.31 -10.71
CA TYR A 67 3.65 -24.36 -11.35
C TYR A 67 4.08 -25.75 -10.89
N ASP A 68 5.37 -26.05 -10.98
CA ASP A 68 5.91 -27.36 -10.59
C ASP A 68 5.64 -27.63 -9.10
N SER A 69 5.83 -26.62 -8.23
CA SER A 69 5.55 -26.73 -6.80
C SER A 69 4.08 -27.05 -6.50
N LEU A 70 3.16 -26.39 -7.19
CA LEU A 70 1.72 -26.63 -7.03
C LEU A 70 1.33 -28.03 -7.56
N ARG A 71 1.81 -28.42 -8.72
CA ARG A 71 1.46 -29.70 -9.36
C ARG A 71 2.04 -30.91 -8.62
N GLU A 72 3.29 -30.83 -8.19
CA GLU A 72 4.00 -31.97 -7.61
C GLU A 72 3.76 -32.13 -6.09
N LYS A 73 3.53 -31.02 -5.36
CA LYS A 73 3.55 -31.02 -3.90
C LYS A 73 2.25 -30.64 -3.23
N ILE A 74 1.43 -29.79 -3.88
CA ILE A 74 0.18 -29.28 -3.29
C ILE A 74 -1.03 -30.06 -3.81
N ILE A 75 -1.20 -30.17 -5.12
CA ILE A 75 -2.35 -30.86 -5.72
C ILE A 75 -2.47 -32.34 -5.30
N PRO A 76 -1.37 -33.10 -5.11
CA PRO A 76 -1.48 -34.49 -4.65
C PRO A 76 -2.04 -34.67 -3.22
N LEU A 77 -2.05 -33.64 -2.40
CA LEU A 77 -2.62 -33.69 -1.06
C LEU A 77 -4.16 -33.92 -1.12
N ALA A 78 -4.71 -34.51 -0.05
CA ALA A 78 -6.12 -34.83 0.02
C ALA A 78 -7.00 -33.56 0.05
N ASP A 79 -8.23 -33.71 -0.45
CA ASP A 79 -9.16 -32.59 -0.60
C ASP A 79 -9.67 -32.02 0.74
N ASP A 80 -9.62 -32.78 1.81
CA ASP A 80 -10.00 -32.37 3.17
C ASP A 80 -8.88 -31.61 3.92
N VAL A 81 -7.69 -31.49 3.34
CA VAL A 81 -6.59 -30.69 3.89
C VAL A 81 -6.99 -29.21 3.96
N ILE A 82 -6.81 -28.61 5.11
CA ILE A 82 -7.11 -27.18 5.35
C ILE A 82 -5.95 -26.31 4.85
N VAL A 83 -6.26 -25.24 4.16
CA VAL A 83 -5.28 -24.27 3.64
C VAL A 83 -5.27 -23.01 4.50
N TYR A 84 -4.11 -22.70 5.10
CA TYR A 84 -3.83 -21.46 5.81
C TYR A 84 -2.78 -20.65 5.04
N PRO A 85 -3.19 -19.64 4.27
CA PRO A 85 -2.28 -18.77 3.52
C PRO A 85 -1.61 -17.71 4.42
N ALA A 86 -0.51 -17.12 3.95
CA ALA A 86 0.17 -16.03 4.68
C ALA A 86 -0.62 -14.71 4.61
N HIS A 87 -1.35 -14.49 3.53
CA HIS A 87 -2.09 -13.25 3.28
C HIS A 87 -3.54 -13.52 2.89
N GLY A 88 -4.41 -12.53 3.11
CA GLY A 88 -5.77 -12.48 2.63
C GLY A 88 -6.01 -11.34 1.63
N ALA A 89 -7.27 -11.12 1.28
CA ALA A 89 -7.70 -10.10 0.34
C ALA A 89 -7.13 -8.71 0.66
N GLY A 90 -6.63 -8.04 -0.38
CA GLY A 90 -6.04 -6.71 -0.29
C GLY A 90 -4.52 -6.67 -0.11
N SER A 91 -3.84 -7.82 0.00
CA SER A 91 -2.39 -7.87 -0.04
C SER A 91 -1.87 -7.62 -1.46
N ALA A 92 -0.72 -6.94 -1.58
CA ALA A 92 -0.03 -6.74 -2.85
C ALA A 92 0.69 -7.99 -3.37
N CYS A 93 0.65 -9.10 -2.62
CA CYS A 93 1.32 -10.36 -2.98
C CYS A 93 0.50 -11.25 -3.91
N GLY A 94 -0.78 -10.92 -4.19
CA GLY A 94 -1.66 -11.61 -5.15
C GLY A 94 -2.57 -10.63 -5.89
N LYS A 95 -3.27 -11.14 -6.92
CA LYS A 95 -4.16 -10.33 -7.78
C LYS A 95 -5.61 -10.35 -7.30
N ASN A 96 -6.16 -11.55 -7.08
CA ASN A 96 -7.59 -11.80 -6.87
C ASN A 96 -7.88 -12.71 -5.66
N MET A 97 -7.25 -12.43 -4.54
CA MET A 97 -7.46 -13.23 -3.32
C MET A 97 -8.90 -13.14 -2.82
N MET A 98 -9.45 -14.28 -2.40
CA MET A 98 -10.76 -14.39 -1.76
C MET A 98 -10.77 -13.70 -0.39
N LYS A 99 -11.96 -13.35 0.10
CA LYS A 99 -12.13 -12.69 1.41
C LYS A 99 -11.99 -13.65 2.59
N GLU A 100 -12.18 -14.93 2.37
CA GLU A 100 -12.01 -15.98 3.36
C GLU A 100 -10.56 -16.04 3.85
N THR A 101 -10.37 -16.49 5.07
CA THR A 101 -9.04 -16.63 5.68
C THR A 101 -8.58 -18.07 5.79
N VAL A 102 -9.48 -19.03 5.54
CA VAL A 102 -9.24 -20.47 5.57
C VAL A 102 -10.22 -21.17 4.65
N ASP A 103 -9.77 -22.22 3.97
CA ASP A 103 -10.63 -23.08 3.14
C ASP A 103 -10.02 -24.48 3.00
N THR A 104 -10.73 -25.41 2.38
CA THR A 104 -10.22 -26.75 2.06
C THR A 104 -9.48 -26.74 0.72
N LEU A 105 -8.47 -27.59 0.61
CA LEU A 105 -7.72 -27.75 -0.65
C LEU A 105 -8.64 -28.22 -1.79
N GLY A 106 -9.62 -29.08 -1.50
CA GLY A 106 -10.60 -29.56 -2.48
C GLY A 106 -11.46 -28.44 -3.06
N ASN A 107 -11.84 -27.43 -2.27
CA ASN A 107 -12.50 -26.23 -2.77
C ASN A 107 -11.56 -25.40 -3.62
N GLN A 108 -10.31 -25.23 -3.18
CA GLN A 108 -9.31 -24.47 -3.94
C GLN A 108 -9.01 -25.14 -5.28
N LYS A 109 -8.91 -26.46 -5.36
CA LYS A 109 -8.77 -27.18 -6.65
C LYS A 109 -9.91 -26.91 -7.64
N LYS A 110 -11.11 -26.55 -7.16
CA LYS A 110 -12.29 -26.23 -7.99
C LYS A 110 -12.38 -24.75 -8.37
N MET A 111 -11.97 -23.85 -7.46
CA MET A 111 -12.25 -22.41 -7.59
C MET A 111 -11.01 -21.60 -7.95
N ASN A 112 -9.82 -22.06 -7.55
CA ASN A 112 -8.58 -21.33 -7.80
C ASN A 112 -8.09 -21.59 -9.23
N TYR A 113 -7.99 -20.54 -10.02
CA TYR A 113 -7.55 -20.63 -11.42
C TYR A 113 -6.19 -21.33 -11.56
N ALA A 114 -5.26 -21.07 -10.63
CA ALA A 114 -3.91 -21.60 -10.66
C ALA A 114 -3.82 -23.13 -10.42
N LEU A 115 -4.88 -23.74 -9.84
CA LEU A 115 -4.96 -25.18 -9.58
C LEU A 115 -5.75 -25.95 -10.63
N ARG A 116 -6.23 -25.31 -11.69
CA ARG A 116 -6.96 -25.96 -12.77
C ARG A 116 -6.12 -27.08 -13.41
N ALA A 117 -6.72 -28.26 -13.53
CA ALA A 117 -6.03 -29.45 -14.02
C ALA A 117 -5.75 -29.42 -15.54
N ASP A 118 -6.54 -28.65 -16.30
CA ASP A 118 -6.45 -28.51 -17.76
C ASP A 118 -5.44 -27.44 -18.22
N MET A 119 -4.85 -26.67 -17.29
CA MET A 119 -3.91 -25.60 -17.59
C MET A 119 -2.50 -26.15 -17.82
N THR A 120 -1.92 -25.88 -18.96
CA THR A 120 -0.51 -26.19 -19.26
C THR A 120 0.42 -25.26 -18.47
N LYS A 121 1.71 -25.61 -18.42
CA LYS A 121 2.73 -24.79 -17.72
C LYS A 121 2.87 -23.40 -18.34
N GLU A 122 2.87 -23.30 -19.67
CA GLU A 122 2.97 -22.02 -20.38
C GLU A 122 1.74 -21.15 -20.15
N GLU A 123 0.52 -21.72 -20.25
CA GLU A 123 -0.72 -20.98 -19.94
C GLU A 123 -0.73 -20.48 -18.49
N PHE A 124 -0.24 -21.29 -17.54
CA PHE A 124 -0.13 -20.86 -16.15
C PHE A 124 0.85 -19.70 -16.00
N ILE A 125 2.03 -19.78 -16.63
CA ILE A 125 3.05 -18.72 -16.58
C ILE A 125 2.45 -17.41 -17.11
N ASP A 126 1.81 -17.46 -18.28
CA ASP A 126 1.20 -16.28 -18.90
C ASP A 126 0.07 -15.70 -18.02
N GLU A 127 -0.81 -16.55 -17.49
CA GLU A 127 -1.93 -16.13 -16.62
C GLU A 127 -1.46 -15.50 -15.30
N VAL A 128 -0.43 -16.08 -14.65
CA VAL A 128 0.07 -15.57 -13.36
C VAL A 128 0.77 -14.23 -13.52
N ILE A 129 1.48 -14.03 -14.64
CA ILE A 129 2.24 -12.79 -14.91
C ILE A 129 1.32 -11.68 -15.45
N ASP A 130 0.29 -12.03 -16.22
CA ASP A 130 -0.58 -11.04 -16.84
C ASP A 130 -1.26 -10.13 -15.80
N GLY A 131 -1.29 -8.83 -16.07
CA GLY A 131 -1.94 -7.83 -15.22
C GLY A 131 -1.29 -7.61 -13.86
N LEU A 132 -0.07 -8.10 -13.60
CA LEU A 132 0.66 -7.76 -12.38
C LEU A 132 0.99 -6.27 -12.36
N LEU A 133 0.47 -5.58 -11.34
CA LEU A 133 0.89 -4.19 -11.07
C LEU A 133 2.34 -4.18 -10.59
N PRO A 134 3.13 -3.14 -10.88
CA PRO A 134 4.47 -2.99 -10.33
C PRO A 134 4.48 -3.23 -8.82
N PRO A 135 5.47 -3.97 -8.28
CA PRO A 135 5.55 -4.22 -6.86
C PRO A 135 5.78 -2.92 -6.09
N PRO A 136 5.33 -2.81 -4.84
CA PRO A 136 5.67 -1.69 -3.98
C PRO A 136 7.20 -1.49 -3.92
N GLN A 137 7.66 -0.24 -4.01
CA GLN A 137 9.09 0.10 -4.11
C GLN A 137 9.93 -0.43 -2.94
N TYR A 138 9.34 -0.60 -1.76
CA TYR A 138 10.03 -1.09 -0.57
C TYR A 138 10.21 -2.62 -0.52
N PHE A 139 9.56 -3.40 -1.39
CA PHE A 139 9.65 -4.87 -1.35
C PHE A 139 11.07 -5.42 -1.55
N PRO A 140 11.85 -5.00 -2.56
CA PRO A 140 13.22 -5.50 -2.75
C PRO A 140 14.10 -5.25 -1.53
N LEU A 141 13.89 -4.12 -0.86
CA LEU A 141 14.64 -3.75 0.31
C LEU A 141 14.27 -4.57 1.54
N ASN A 142 12.97 -4.84 1.75
CA ASN A 142 12.52 -5.74 2.80
C ASN A 142 13.09 -7.16 2.61
N VAL A 143 13.17 -7.64 1.37
CA VAL A 143 13.84 -8.91 1.06
C VAL A 143 15.33 -8.86 1.47
N LYS A 144 16.02 -7.75 1.16
CA LYS A 144 17.42 -7.55 1.56
C LYS A 144 17.56 -7.53 3.08
N MET A 145 16.76 -6.73 3.79
CA MET A 145 16.78 -6.63 5.24
C MET A 145 16.50 -7.98 5.93
N ASN A 146 15.57 -8.77 5.40
CA ASN A 146 15.28 -10.11 5.92
C ASN A 146 16.46 -11.09 5.74
N LYS A 147 17.31 -10.89 4.73
CA LYS A 147 18.51 -11.73 4.48
C LYS A 147 19.74 -11.25 5.23
N GLU A 148 19.97 -9.94 5.29
CA GLU A 148 21.18 -9.34 5.84
C GLU A 148 21.03 -8.92 7.32
N GLY A 149 19.80 -8.87 7.81
CA GLY A 149 19.45 -8.35 9.13
C GLY A 149 19.10 -6.87 9.11
N TYR A 150 18.59 -6.38 10.22
CA TYR A 150 18.14 -5.00 10.44
C TYR A 150 18.49 -4.54 11.85
N GLU A 151 18.40 -3.23 12.10
CA GLU A 151 18.67 -2.65 13.41
C GLU A 151 17.69 -3.17 14.49
N ASP A 152 18.17 -3.30 15.74
CA ASP A 152 17.28 -3.68 16.85
C ASP A 152 16.15 -2.66 16.99
N VAL A 153 14.93 -3.14 16.94
CA VAL A 153 13.71 -2.32 17.01
C VAL A 153 13.65 -1.45 18.27
N LYS A 154 14.30 -1.87 19.37
CA LYS A 154 14.38 -1.04 20.59
C LYS A 154 15.19 0.23 20.34
N LYS A 155 16.31 0.14 19.63
CA LYS A 155 17.13 1.30 19.28
C LYS A 155 16.40 2.23 18.33
N VAL A 156 15.67 1.68 17.33
CA VAL A 156 14.82 2.44 16.41
C VAL A 156 13.76 3.20 17.20
N LEU A 157 13.08 2.53 18.14
CA LEU A 157 12.06 3.16 18.98
C LEU A 157 12.65 4.23 19.89
N GLU A 158 13.77 3.98 20.57
CA GLU A 158 14.43 4.97 21.44
C GLU A 158 14.80 6.24 20.67
N ARG A 159 15.35 6.11 19.46
CA ARG A 159 15.68 7.23 18.59
C ARG A 159 14.42 7.92 18.07
N GLY A 160 13.50 7.16 17.50
CA GLY A 160 12.30 7.68 16.82
C GLY A 160 11.27 8.30 17.76
N THR A 161 11.26 7.94 19.04
CA THR A 161 10.39 8.55 20.07
C THR A 161 11.05 9.64 20.88
N ARG A 162 12.10 10.27 20.36
CA ARG A 162 12.73 11.44 20.95
C ARG A 162 11.82 12.65 20.75
N ALA A 163 11.41 13.29 21.85
CA ALA A 163 10.63 14.51 21.83
C ALA A 163 11.51 15.72 21.46
N LEU A 164 11.07 16.53 20.50
CA LEU A 164 11.76 17.72 20.02
C LEU A 164 10.85 18.93 20.18
N SER A 165 11.35 20.00 20.82
CA SER A 165 10.64 21.27 20.85
C SER A 165 10.45 21.80 19.41
N PRO A 166 9.49 22.71 19.13
CA PRO A 166 9.29 23.25 17.79
C PRO A 166 10.57 23.80 17.16
N ALA A 167 11.39 24.53 17.88
CA ALA A 167 12.66 25.07 17.39
C ALA A 167 13.70 23.97 17.11
N ALA A 168 13.79 22.94 17.96
CA ALA A 168 14.69 21.81 17.75
C ALA A 168 14.23 20.93 16.59
N PHE A 169 12.92 20.79 16.39
CA PHE A 169 12.30 20.06 15.28
C PHE A 169 12.59 20.74 13.95
N GLU A 170 12.41 22.07 13.86
CA GLU A 170 12.73 22.84 12.65
C GLU A 170 14.23 22.79 12.33
N ALA A 171 15.09 22.98 13.34
CA ALA A 171 16.53 22.87 13.16
C ALA A 171 16.92 21.48 12.63
N ALA A 172 16.39 20.40 13.22
CA ALA A 172 16.64 19.03 12.78
C ALA A 172 16.18 18.80 11.34
N ALA A 173 14.99 19.30 10.94
CA ALA A 173 14.49 19.21 9.57
C ALA A 173 15.45 19.90 8.57
N ASN A 174 15.92 21.08 8.90
CA ASN A 174 16.79 21.86 8.04
C ASN A 174 18.22 21.29 7.95
N GLU A 175 18.76 20.75 9.03
CA GLU A 175 20.12 20.23 9.09
C GLU A 175 20.27 18.84 8.46
N THR A 176 19.25 17.99 8.59
CA THR A 176 19.32 16.59 8.14
C THR A 176 18.67 16.34 6.81
N GLY A 177 17.88 17.28 6.29
CA GLY A 177 17.04 17.06 5.11
C GLY A 177 15.93 16.04 5.36
N ALA A 178 15.54 15.83 6.62
CA ALA A 178 14.49 14.90 6.99
C ALA A 178 13.14 15.29 6.37
N ILE A 179 12.40 14.29 5.92
CA ILE A 179 10.99 14.47 5.58
C ILE A 179 10.21 14.70 6.89
N VAL A 180 9.45 15.79 6.95
CA VAL A 180 8.44 15.97 7.99
C VAL A 180 7.21 15.17 7.57
N LEU A 181 6.94 14.08 8.27
CA LEU A 181 5.80 13.19 8.01
C LEU A 181 4.70 13.48 9.02
N ASP A 182 3.58 14.02 8.55
CA ASP A 182 2.39 14.28 9.37
C ASP A 182 1.46 13.06 9.31
N VAL A 183 1.29 12.41 10.45
CA VAL A 183 0.52 11.16 10.57
C VAL A 183 -0.83 11.36 11.28
N ARG A 184 -1.25 12.61 11.46
CA ARG A 184 -2.55 12.97 12.05
C ARG A 184 -3.73 12.62 11.14
N HIS A 185 -4.93 13.03 11.49
CA HIS A 185 -6.10 12.90 10.63
C HIS A 185 -6.04 13.91 9.46
N GLN A 186 -6.56 13.53 8.28
CA GLN A 186 -6.55 14.41 7.10
C GLN A 186 -7.23 15.76 7.34
N ASP A 187 -8.29 15.79 8.15
CA ASP A 187 -9.00 17.04 8.46
C ASP A 187 -8.18 17.99 9.34
N ASP A 188 -7.32 17.44 10.19
CA ASP A 188 -6.43 18.24 11.03
C ASP A 188 -5.24 18.77 10.23
N PHE A 189 -4.70 17.94 9.33
CA PHE A 189 -3.69 18.37 8.38
C PHE A 189 -4.19 19.52 7.49
N ALA A 190 -5.41 19.40 6.96
CA ALA A 190 -6.00 20.45 6.11
C ALA A 190 -6.14 21.78 6.81
N LYS A 191 -6.50 21.80 8.12
CA LYS A 191 -6.65 23.01 8.93
C LYS A 191 -5.31 23.68 9.27
N GLY A 192 -4.23 22.92 9.27
CA GLY A 192 -2.88 23.42 9.51
C GLY A 192 -1.86 22.33 9.61
N HIS A 193 -0.71 22.54 8.99
CA HIS A 193 0.42 21.63 8.97
C HIS A 193 1.75 22.37 8.88
N VAL A 194 2.83 21.70 9.25
CA VAL A 194 4.18 22.22 9.07
C VAL A 194 4.45 22.39 7.57
N PRO A 195 4.96 23.53 7.10
CA PRO A 195 5.20 23.76 5.69
C PRO A 195 6.04 22.65 5.05
N ARG A 196 5.68 22.24 3.83
CA ARG A 196 6.32 21.18 3.06
C ARG A 196 6.24 19.78 3.68
N SER A 197 5.51 19.59 4.77
CA SER A 197 5.29 18.24 5.35
C SER A 197 4.46 17.36 4.39
N ILE A 198 4.78 16.07 4.39
CA ILE A 198 4.02 15.05 3.68
C ILE A 198 3.02 14.45 4.65
N PHE A 199 1.76 14.40 4.24
CA PHE A 199 0.69 13.77 5.01
C PHE A 199 0.55 12.30 4.63
N ILE A 200 0.62 11.40 5.60
CA ILE A 200 0.16 10.01 5.48
C ILE A 200 -0.41 9.61 6.85
N GLY A 201 -1.73 9.70 7.00
CA GLY A 201 -2.40 9.50 8.29
C GLY A 201 -2.39 8.04 8.77
N LEU A 202 -2.26 7.85 10.09
CA LEU A 202 -2.30 6.52 10.72
C LEU A 202 -3.65 5.80 10.59
N ASN A 203 -4.74 6.54 10.35
CA ASN A 203 -6.09 6.03 10.22
C ASN A 203 -6.43 5.39 8.87
N GLY A 204 -5.47 5.37 7.93
CA GLY A 204 -5.62 4.75 6.61
C GLY A 204 -4.62 3.62 6.37
N SER A 205 -4.37 3.32 5.10
CA SER A 205 -3.34 2.36 4.66
C SER A 205 -1.94 2.96 4.81
N PHE A 206 -1.55 3.29 6.06
CA PHE A 206 -0.34 4.06 6.37
C PHE A 206 0.94 3.43 5.79
N ALA A 207 1.29 2.21 6.23
CA ALA A 207 2.53 1.57 5.83
C ALA A 207 2.64 1.30 4.31
N PRO A 208 1.60 0.81 3.62
CA PRO A 208 1.59 0.74 2.16
C PRO A 208 1.86 2.07 1.47
N TRP A 209 1.25 3.18 1.93
CA TRP A 209 1.47 4.49 1.32
C TRP A 209 2.84 5.06 1.61
N VAL A 210 3.37 4.87 2.82
CA VAL A 210 4.76 5.25 3.12
C VAL A 210 5.72 4.55 2.16
N GLY A 211 5.59 3.22 2.02
CA GLY A 211 6.45 2.44 1.15
C GLY A 211 6.27 2.71 -0.35
N ALA A 212 5.08 3.15 -0.79
CA ALA A 212 4.83 3.50 -2.19
C ALA A 212 5.35 4.90 -2.57
N LEU A 213 5.36 5.85 -1.62
CA LEU A 213 5.59 7.26 -1.91
C LEU A 213 6.96 7.79 -1.47
N ILE A 214 7.61 7.15 -0.49
CA ILE A 214 8.96 7.47 -0.04
C ILE A 214 9.90 6.42 -0.63
N ALA A 215 10.67 6.83 -1.64
CA ALA A 215 11.49 5.91 -2.42
C ALA A 215 12.71 5.37 -1.65
N ASP A 216 13.25 6.16 -0.72
CA ASP A 216 14.44 5.79 0.06
C ASP A 216 14.04 5.44 1.49
N VAL A 217 14.23 4.19 1.90
CA VAL A 217 13.93 3.75 3.28
C VAL A 217 14.94 4.29 4.30
N GLU A 218 16.13 4.71 3.86
CA GLU A 218 17.13 5.35 4.72
C GLU A 218 16.84 6.84 4.91
N GLN A 219 15.82 7.38 4.22
CA GLN A 219 15.41 8.78 4.33
C GLN A 219 15.15 9.14 5.81
N PRO A 220 15.82 10.14 6.37
CA PRO A 220 15.52 10.64 7.71
C PRO A 220 14.08 11.16 7.79
N ILE A 221 13.37 10.83 8.87
CA ILE A 221 11.97 11.21 9.08
C ILE A 221 11.83 11.91 10.43
N LEU A 222 11.06 13.00 10.45
CA LEU A 222 10.58 13.69 11.63
C LEU A 222 9.06 13.61 11.67
N LEU A 223 8.48 13.27 12.83
CA LEU A 223 7.05 12.99 12.94
C LEU A 223 6.24 14.14 13.52
N VAL A 224 5.11 14.44 12.90
CA VAL A 224 4.00 15.18 13.50
C VAL A 224 2.86 14.20 13.74
N ALA A 225 2.68 13.77 14.98
CA ALA A 225 1.73 12.72 15.36
C ALA A 225 0.62 13.24 16.29
N PRO A 226 -0.54 12.56 16.35
CA PRO A 226 -1.45 12.76 17.47
C PRO A 226 -0.75 12.40 18.77
N ILE A 227 -1.01 13.16 19.84
CA ILE A 227 -0.40 12.94 21.15
C ILE A 227 -0.66 11.50 21.62
N GLY A 228 0.43 10.80 21.99
CA GLY A 228 0.39 9.40 22.44
C GLY A 228 0.45 8.35 21.33
N MET A 229 0.47 8.77 20.05
CA MET A 229 0.56 7.85 18.88
C MET A 229 1.97 7.79 18.26
N GLU A 230 2.93 8.50 18.84
CA GLU A 230 4.30 8.64 18.30
C GLU A 230 4.99 7.27 18.20
N LYS A 231 4.91 6.48 19.26
CA LYS A 231 5.46 5.12 19.30
C LYS A 231 4.82 4.20 18.28
N GLU A 232 3.51 4.31 18.07
CA GLU A 232 2.81 3.53 17.05
C GLU A 232 3.28 3.92 15.65
N ALA A 233 3.44 5.22 15.38
CA ALA A 233 3.93 5.71 14.10
C ALA A 233 5.33 5.16 13.79
N VAL A 234 6.27 5.26 14.72
CA VAL A 234 7.63 4.69 14.58
C VAL A 234 7.57 3.18 14.36
N THR A 235 6.74 2.47 15.12
CA THR A 235 6.59 1.01 14.98
C THR A 235 6.06 0.64 13.60
N ARG A 236 5.08 1.37 13.06
CA ARG A 236 4.54 1.10 11.73
C ARG A 236 5.51 1.43 10.60
N LEU A 237 6.34 2.47 10.75
CA LEU A 237 7.43 2.79 9.84
C LEU A 237 8.47 1.66 9.81
N SER A 238 8.91 1.21 10.98
CA SER A 238 9.89 0.15 11.11
C SER A 238 9.42 -1.19 10.50
N ARG A 239 8.12 -1.49 10.55
CA ARG A 239 7.55 -2.70 9.92
C ARG A 239 7.70 -2.74 8.39
N VAL A 240 7.94 -1.62 7.76
CA VAL A 240 8.18 -1.50 6.31
C VAL A 240 9.59 -0.98 6.00
N GLY A 241 10.49 -1.06 7.00
CA GLY A 241 11.92 -0.81 6.82
C GLY A 241 12.36 0.65 6.96
N PHE A 242 11.46 1.56 7.33
CA PHE A 242 11.79 2.98 7.56
C PHE A 242 12.26 3.20 8.99
N ASP A 243 13.50 2.86 9.28
CA ASP A 243 14.12 2.95 10.61
C ASP A 243 14.76 4.33 10.89
N GLY A 244 14.77 5.23 9.90
CA GLY A 244 15.42 6.55 9.94
C GLY A 244 14.66 7.64 10.72
N THR A 245 13.70 7.29 11.60
CA THR A 245 12.98 8.30 12.39
C THR A 245 13.90 8.94 13.43
N LEU A 246 14.05 10.28 13.39
CA LEU A 246 14.92 11.06 14.26
C LEU A 246 14.25 11.56 15.55
N GLY A 247 12.92 11.60 15.55
CA GLY A 247 12.12 12.10 16.66
C GLY A 247 10.76 12.62 16.19
N TYR A 248 10.04 13.22 17.14
CA TYR A 248 8.71 13.79 16.88
C TYR A 248 8.55 15.19 17.47
N LEU A 249 7.61 15.95 16.96
CA LEU A 249 7.24 17.27 17.46
C LEU A 249 6.51 17.14 18.80
N ASP A 250 7.20 17.56 19.88
CA ASP A 250 6.66 17.51 21.24
C ASP A 250 5.47 18.46 21.40
N GLY A 251 4.40 17.96 22.00
CA GLY A 251 3.12 18.66 22.08
C GLY A 251 2.36 18.78 20.76
N GLY A 252 2.80 18.06 19.72
CA GLY A 252 2.15 17.98 18.42
C GLY A 252 2.06 19.32 17.68
N PHE A 253 1.16 19.40 16.71
CA PHE A 253 1.01 20.61 15.89
C PHE A 253 0.54 21.85 16.67
N ASP A 254 -0.16 21.66 17.78
CA ASP A 254 -0.57 22.80 18.63
C ASP A 254 0.64 23.49 19.28
N ALA A 255 1.66 22.73 19.67
CA ALA A 255 2.92 23.31 20.16
C ALA A 255 3.63 24.14 19.08
N TRP A 256 3.62 23.70 17.82
CA TRP A 256 4.14 24.44 16.67
C TRP A 256 3.45 25.78 16.50
N LYS A 257 2.11 25.78 16.51
CA LYS A 257 1.31 27.02 16.45
C LYS A 257 1.55 27.95 17.63
N ASN A 258 1.58 27.40 18.84
CA ASN A 258 1.79 28.18 20.07
C ASN A 258 3.19 28.81 20.12
N ALA A 259 4.18 28.20 19.47
CA ALA A 259 5.50 28.76 19.27
C ALA A 259 5.56 29.84 18.16
N SER A 260 4.41 30.19 17.56
CA SER A 260 4.30 31.16 16.46
C SER A 260 5.13 30.77 15.23
N MET A 261 5.34 29.49 15.01
CA MET A 261 6.01 28.99 13.83
C MET A 261 5.09 29.11 12.60
N GLU A 262 5.69 29.28 11.43
CA GLU A 262 4.95 29.32 10.16
C GLU A 262 4.24 27.99 9.89
N TYR A 263 3.02 28.06 9.40
CA TYR A 263 2.25 26.88 9.02
C TYR A 263 1.44 27.12 7.74
N ASP A 264 1.08 26.02 7.08
CA ASP A 264 0.30 26.05 5.85
C ASP A 264 -1.03 25.30 6.06
N THR A 265 -1.96 25.46 5.10
CA THR A 265 -3.31 24.88 5.10
C THR A 265 -3.63 24.29 3.74
N VAL A 266 -4.61 23.38 3.63
CA VAL A 266 -5.16 22.93 2.35
C VAL A 266 -6.55 23.52 2.18
N SER A 267 -6.74 24.24 1.08
CA SER A 267 -8.08 24.75 0.70
C SER A 267 -8.99 23.59 0.35
N GLN A 268 -10.19 23.56 0.93
CA GLN A 268 -11.15 22.50 0.71
C GLN A 268 -12.52 23.05 0.34
N VAL A 269 -13.28 22.28 -0.45
CA VAL A 269 -14.68 22.52 -0.78
C VAL A 269 -15.50 21.24 -0.59
N ASN A 270 -16.78 21.35 -0.32
CA ASN A 270 -17.70 20.21 -0.37
C ASN A 270 -18.11 19.90 -1.83
N ALA A 271 -18.79 18.77 -2.02
CA ALA A 271 -19.22 18.33 -3.35
C ALA A 271 -20.15 19.31 -4.07
N ASP A 272 -21.04 20.01 -3.33
CA ASP A 272 -21.93 21.03 -3.91
C ASP A 272 -21.14 22.24 -4.45
N GLY A 273 -20.07 22.63 -3.75
CA GLY A 273 -19.17 23.69 -4.21
C GLY A 273 -18.41 23.29 -5.49
N LEU A 274 -17.96 22.04 -5.60
CA LEU A 274 -17.39 21.51 -6.85
C LEU A 274 -18.43 21.52 -7.98
N LYS A 275 -19.67 21.03 -7.72
CA LYS A 275 -20.74 21.02 -8.70
C LYS A 275 -21.00 22.42 -9.27
N LYS A 276 -21.13 23.41 -8.40
CA LYS A 276 -21.30 24.80 -8.83
C LYS A 276 -20.12 25.30 -9.67
N ALA A 277 -18.89 24.98 -9.28
CA ALA A 277 -17.70 25.37 -10.05
C ALA A 277 -17.69 24.74 -11.45
N ILE A 278 -18.03 23.44 -11.57
CA ILE A 278 -18.14 22.76 -12.86
C ILE A 278 -19.21 23.40 -13.75
N GLU A 279 -20.37 23.78 -13.21
CA GLU A 279 -21.47 24.41 -13.96
C GLU A 279 -21.12 25.83 -14.46
N THR A 280 -20.29 26.57 -13.71
CA THR A 280 -20.01 27.98 -14.01
C THR A 280 -18.68 28.21 -14.72
N GLU A 281 -17.62 27.52 -14.32
CA GLU A 281 -16.23 27.82 -14.69
C GLU A 281 -15.53 26.68 -15.45
N LYS A 282 -16.05 25.47 -15.34
CA LYS A 282 -15.47 24.24 -15.91
C LYS A 282 -13.97 24.10 -15.60
N PRO A 283 -13.59 24.10 -14.31
CA PRO A 283 -12.18 23.96 -13.92
C PRO A 283 -11.70 22.53 -14.23
N PRO A 284 -10.39 22.32 -14.43
CA PRO A 284 -9.82 20.99 -14.45
C PRO A 284 -10.10 20.25 -13.13
N VAL A 285 -10.48 18.98 -13.23
CA VAL A 285 -10.69 18.08 -12.08
C VAL A 285 -9.75 16.90 -12.20
N PHE A 286 -9.00 16.63 -11.15
CA PHE A 286 -8.04 15.52 -11.09
C PHE A 286 -8.52 14.46 -10.10
N ASP A 287 -8.56 13.22 -10.57
CA ASP A 287 -8.92 12.05 -9.78
C ASP A 287 -7.65 11.24 -9.46
N VAL A 288 -7.29 11.15 -8.18
CA VAL A 288 -6.11 10.40 -7.73
C VAL A 288 -6.43 8.96 -7.31
N ARG A 289 -7.59 8.44 -7.68
CA ARG A 289 -7.93 7.02 -7.51
C ARG A 289 -7.13 6.16 -8.48
N LYS A 290 -7.10 4.86 -8.21
CA LYS A 290 -6.50 3.89 -9.13
C LYS A 290 -7.19 3.95 -10.50
N GLU A 291 -6.45 3.60 -11.54
CA GLU A 291 -6.97 3.59 -12.91
C GLU A 291 -8.22 2.72 -13.05
N SER A 292 -8.25 1.54 -12.43
CA SER A 292 -9.42 0.65 -12.42
C SER A 292 -10.66 1.28 -11.77
N GLU A 293 -10.48 2.08 -10.70
CA GLU A 293 -11.59 2.83 -10.08
C GLU A 293 -12.09 3.95 -11.00
N PHE A 294 -11.17 4.62 -11.70
CA PHE A 294 -11.47 5.68 -12.64
C PHE A 294 -12.18 5.14 -13.89
N LEU A 295 -11.66 4.07 -14.48
CA LEU A 295 -12.29 3.42 -15.65
C LEU A 295 -13.67 2.86 -15.32
N SER A 296 -13.89 2.42 -14.10
CA SER A 296 -15.21 1.96 -13.66
C SER A 296 -16.26 3.07 -13.65
N GLU A 297 -15.95 4.23 -13.11
CA GLU A 297 -16.84 5.40 -13.08
C GLU A 297 -16.04 6.63 -12.63
N HIS A 298 -16.16 7.76 -13.32
CA HIS A 298 -15.48 9.01 -12.98
C HIS A 298 -16.30 10.25 -13.38
N ILE A 299 -15.90 11.43 -12.90
CA ILE A 299 -16.47 12.72 -13.32
C ILE A 299 -16.17 12.94 -14.80
N ILE A 300 -17.17 13.34 -15.60
CA ILE A 300 -16.98 13.65 -17.02
C ILE A 300 -15.89 14.71 -17.17
N ASP A 301 -14.97 14.50 -18.11
CA ASP A 301 -13.79 15.35 -18.38
C ASP A 301 -12.74 15.40 -17.26
N ALA A 302 -12.83 14.57 -16.21
CA ALA A 302 -11.78 14.49 -15.20
C ALA A 302 -10.52 13.80 -15.75
N VAL A 303 -9.38 14.15 -15.21
CA VAL A 303 -8.07 13.59 -15.56
C VAL A 303 -7.63 12.62 -14.46
N ASN A 304 -7.34 11.39 -14.81
CA ASN A 304 -6.79 10.43 -13.86
C ASN A 304 -5.27 10.64 -13.63
N THR A 305 -4.90 10.77 -12.37
CA THR A 305 -3.53 10.90 -11.90
C THR A 305 -3.35 10.05 -10.64
N PRO A 306 -3.30 8.71 -10.78
CA PRO A 306 -3.26 7.81 -9.64
C PRO A 306 -2.18 8.19 -8.63
N LEU A 307 -2.53 8.18 -7.33
CA LEU A 307 -1.62 8.55 -6.25
C LEU A 307 -0.35 7.69 -6.25
N ASP A 308 -0.46 6.41 -6.60
CA ASP A 308 0.68 5.48 -6.68
C ASP A 308 1.80 5.99 -7.60
N TYR A 309 1.45 6.78 -8.63
CA TYR A 309 2.35 7.32 -9.65
C TYR A 309 2.33 8.84 -9.71
N ILE A 310 1.96 9.52 -8.63
CA ILE A 310 1.77 10.98 -8.64
C ILE A 310 3.03 11.73 -9.07
N ASN A 311 4.22 11.23 -8.73
CA ASN A 311 5.48 11.86 -9.13
C ASN A 311 5.69 11.87 -10.65
N ASP A 312 5.18 10.85 -11.36
CA ASP A 312 5.26 10.76 -12.83
C ASP A 312 4.22 11.67 -13.50
N HIS A 313 3.22 12.10 -12.75
CA HIS A 313 2.13 12.93 -13.22
C HIS A 313 2.22 14.40 -12.85
N LEU A 314 3.27 14.84 -12.17
CA LEU A 314 3.40 16.25 -11.71
C LEU A 314 3.25 17.26 -12.84
N ALA A 315 3.77 16.95 -14.05
CA ALA A 315 3.66 17.81 -15.22
C ALA A 315 2.24 17.94 -15.79
N LYS A 316 1.28 17.10 -15.37
CA LYS A 316 -0.12 17.20 -15.80
C LYS A 316 -0.89 18.28 -15.02
N PHE A 317 -0.42 18.64 -13.82
CA PHE A 317 -1.08 19.65 -13.01
C PHE A 317 -0.75 21.05 -13.55
N PRO A 318 -1.76 21.92 -13.72
CA PRO A 318 -1.53 23.26 -14.28
C PRO A 318 -0.82 24.18 -13.28
N ASP A 319 0.16 24.94 -13.76
CA ASP A 319 0.96 25.86 -12.93
C ASP A 319 0.18 27.14 -12.54
N ASN A 320 -0.73 27.61 -13.41
CA ASN A 320 -1.32 28.95 -13.31
C ASN A 320 -2.86 28.96 -13.41
N LYS A 321 -3.50 27.80 -13.34
CA LYS A 321 -4.96 27.67 -13.38
C LYS A 321 -5.43 26.89 -12.16
N LEU A 322 -6.46 27.40 -11.48
CA LEU A 322 -7.10 26.68 -10.38
C LEU A 322 -7.67 25.34 -10.87
N PHE A 323 -7.43 24.28 -10.11
CA PHE A 323 -7.99 22.95 -10.36
C PHE A 323 -8.52 22.31 -9.08
N TYR A 324 -9.33 21.27 -9.26
CA TYR A 324 -9.90 20.51 -8.14
C TYR A 324 -9.28 19.12 -8.09
N LEU A 325 -9.09 18.62 -6.86
CA LEU A 325 -8.48 17.34 -6.58
C LEU A 325 -9.41 16.49 -5.73
N HIS A 326 -9.62 15.24 -6.08
CA HIS A 326 -10.38 14.30 -5.26
C HIS A 326 -9.85 12.87 -5.35
N CYS A 327 -10.28 12.04 -4.39
CA CYS A 327 -10.15 10.59 -4.44
C CYS A 327 -11.49 9.93 -4.09
N ALA A 328 -11.51 8.71 -3.56
CA ALA A 328 -12.76 8.05 -3.17
C ALA A 328 -13.43 8.69 -1.94
N GLY A 329 -12.68 9.02 -0.87
CA GLY A 329 -13.22 9.49 0.40
C GLY A 329 -12.43 10.60 1.10
N GLY A 330 -11.39 11.20 0.46
CA GLY A 330 -10.64 12.35 0.98
C GLY A 330 -9.24 12.01 1.56
N TYR A 331 -8.94 10.74 1.87
CA TYR A 331 -7.63 10.36 2.43
C TYR A 331 -6.50 10.43 1.39
N ARG A 332 -6.64 9.77 0.24
CA ARG A 332 -5.63 9.76 -0.84
C ARG A 332 -5.44 11.14 -1.47
N SER A 333 -6.51 11.91 -1.62
CA SER A 333 -6.39 13.28 -2.16
C SER A 333 -5.68 14.23 -1.19
N MET A 334 -5.78 14.01 0.13
CA MET A 334 -4.98 14.77 1.09
C MET A 334 -3.49 14.40 1.03
N ILE A 335 -3.16 13.13 0.82
CA ILE A 335 -1.75 12.73 0.55
C ILE A 335 -1.25 13.44 -0.70
N ALA A 336 -2.01 13.36 -1.80
CA ALA A 336 -1.67 14.05 -3.05
C ALA A 336 -1.50 15.57 -2.84
N SER A 337 -2.42 16.20 -2.11
CA SER A 337 -2.36 17.62 -1.75
C SER A 337 -1.05 17.98 -1.04
N SER A 338 -0.63 17.17 -0.08
CA SER A 338 0.62 17.40 0.64
C SER A 338 1.85 17.29 -0.26
N ILE A 339 1.87 16.30 -1.16
CA ILE A 339 2.94 16.13 -2.15
C ILE A 339 2.99 17.32 -3.11
N LEU A 340 1.85 17.73 -3.67
CA LEU A 340 1.77 18.87 -4.58
C LEU A 340 2.30 20.14 -3.91
N LYS A 341 1.85 20.42 -2.66
CA LYS A 341 2.32 21.59 -1.89
C LYS A 341 3.82 21.52 -1.61
N SER A 342 4.36 20.35 -1.25
CA SER A 342 5.80 20.18 -1.02
C SER A 342 6.64 20.44 -2.28
N ARG A 343 6.04 20.30 -3.47
CA ARG A 343 6.63 20.58 -4.78
C ARG A 343 6.34 21.99 -5.31
N GLY A 344 5.67 22.84 -4.50
CA GLY A 344 5.38 24.24 -4.86
C GLY A 344 4.10 24.44 -5.68
N ILE A 345 3.26 23.43 -5.83
CA ILE A 345 1.96 23.52 -6.51
C ILE A 345 0.89 23.85 -5.46
N HIS A 346 0.34 25.06 -5.48
CA HIS A 346 -0.59 25.58 -4.46
C HIS A 346 -1.97 25.96 -5.02
N ASN A 347 -2.13 25.96 -6.33
CA ASN A 347 -3.32 26.46 -7.06
C ASN A 347 -4.41 25.38 -7.20
N PHE A 348 -4.72 24.65 -6.12
CA PHE A 348 -5.76 23.63 -6.12
C PHE A 348 -6.68 23.70 -4.90
N ILE A 349 -7.82 23.03 -5.01
CA ILE A 349 -8.80 22.82 -3.95
C ILE A 349 -9.09 21.32 -3.82
N ASP A 350 -8.94 20.76 -2.63
CA ASP A 350 -9.32 19.37 -2.33
C ASP A 350 -10.82 19.25 -2.09
N VAL A 351 -11.46 18.20 -2.63
CA VAL A 351 -12.89 17.97 -2.50
C VAL A 351 -13.17 17.01 -1.36
N LYS A 352 -13.77 17.53 -0.28
CA LYS A 352 -14.18 16.76 0.90
C LYS A 352 -15.15 15.64 0.56
N GLY A 353 -14.92 14.47 1.17
CA GLY A 353 -15.77 13.30 0.98
C GLY A 353 -15.54 12.57 -0.34
N GLY A 354 -14.70 13.13 -1.24
CA GLY A 354 -14.27 12.50 -2.47
C GLY A 354 -15.40 12.06 -3.39
N PHE A 355 -15.16 11.04 -4.21
CA PHE A 355 -16.08 10.58 -5.26
C PHE A 355 -17.45 10.14 -4.73
N ALA A 356 -17.50 9.57 -3.53
CA ALA A 356 -18.77 9.18 -2.92
C ALA A 356 -19.70 10.40 -2.70
N ALA A 357 -19.19 11.47 -2.08
CA ALA A 357 -19.92 12.70 -1.86
C ALA A 357 -20.25 13.42 -3.20
N ILE A 358 -19.35 13.36 -4.16
CA ILE A 358 -19.50 13.94 -5.51
C ILE A 358 -20.69 13.29 -6.24
N LYS A 359 -20.81 11.96 -6.18
CA LYS A 359 -21.98 11.23 -6.74
C LYS A 359 -23.29 11.63 -6.05
N GLU A 360 -23.27 11.66 -4.71
CA GLU A 360 -24.45 12.02 -3.92
C GLU A 360 -24.92 13.44 -4.22
N ALA A 361 -24.03 14.39 -4.48
CA ALA A 361 -24.36 15.74 -4.90
C ALA A 361 -24.90 15.85 -6.34
N GLY A 362 -24.85 14.74 -7.11
CA GLY A 362 -25.35 14.69 -8.49
C GLY A 362 -24.46 15.45 -9.47
N VAL A 363 -23.14 15.42 -9.28
CA VAL A 363 -22.18 15.84 -10.32
C VAL A 363 -22.24 14.83 -11.46
N PRO A 364 -22.24 15.26 -12.74
CA PRO A 364 -22.25 14.34 -13.88
C PRO A 364 -21.04 13.40 -13.89
N VAL A 365 -21.30 12.09 -13.96
CA VAL A 365 -20.31 11.04 -14.03
C VAL A 365 -20.56 10.15 -15.25
N THR A 366 -19.55 9.38 -15.65
CA THR A 366 -19.66 8.39 -16.73
C THR A 366 -20.59 7.24 -16.34
N GLU A 367 -21.00 6.43 -17.32
CA GLU A 367 -21.72 5.19 -17.03
C GLU A 367 -20.83 4.22 -16.24
N PHE A 368 -21.44 3.53 -15.29
CA PHE A 368 -20.70 2.54 -14.50
C PHE A 368 -20.34 1.30 -15.33
N VAL A 369 -19.04 0.96 -15.32
CA VAL A 369 -18.52 -0.29 -15.90
C VAL A 369 -17.98 -1.15 -14.76
N CYS A 370 -18.37 -2.43 -14.72
CA CYS A 370 -17.90 -3.34 -13.70
C CYS A 370 -16.37 -3.53 -13.78
N PRO A 371 -15.60 -3.34 -12.69
CA PRO A 371 -14.15 -3.51 -12.74
C PRO A 371 -13.66 -4.89 -13.19
N THR A 372 -14.48 -5.92 -13.01
CA THR A 372 -14.17 -7.29 -13.46
C THR A 372 -14.34 -7.50 -14.98
N THR A 373 -14.81 -6.49 -15.70
CA THR A 373 -14.99 -6.52 -17.15
C THR A 373 -14.05 -5.54 -17.88
N LEU A 374 -13.20 -4.86 -17.13
CA LEU A 374 -12.12 -4.00 -17.63
C LEU A 374 -10.80 -4.77 -17.65
#